data_4394a8b29f719256b65569da3e601e44
#
_entry.id   4394a8b29f719256b65569da3e601e44
#
_cell.length_a   1.000
_cell.length_b   1.000
_cell.length_c   1.000
_cell.angle_alpha   90.00
_cell.angle_beta   90.00
_cell.angle_gamma   90.00
#
_symmetry.space_group_name_H-M   'P 1'
#
loop_
_entity.id
_entity.type
_entity.pdbx_description
1 polymer ?
#
loop_
_entity_poly.entity_id
_entity_poly.type
_entity_poly.pdbx_seq_one_letter_code
_entity_poly.pdbx_strand_id
1 'polypeptide(L)'
;MTTCPHCGCDSADPKGKPRSVEQHRRFFGMIAAAFHHWPDSHEFQPSSSEHLRAWLLCKAGYRDVVTVPVESDRPAVIKLAMLAVEGALRAARTHAFVRLHGSSLVVFTAKSISFHALPHGEFQSVNDAVQEIIEVETGITVDKLLTEKAA
;
A
#
# COMPACT_ATOMS: atom_id res chain seq x y z
N MET A 1 -6.82 23.08 -27.04
CA MET A 1 -7.68 22.25 -26.15
C MET A 1 -8.50 21.30 -27.00
N THR A 2 -8.22 20.03 -26.87
CA THR A 2 -8.98 18.99 -27.56
C THR A 2 -10.03 18.44 -26.59
N THR A 3 -11.27 18.83 -26.86
CA THR A 3 -12.41 18.29 -26.14
C THR A 3 -12.71 16.90 -26.71
N CYS A 4 -12.87 15.90 -25.84
CA CYS A 4 -13.22 14.58 -26.29
C CYS A 4 -14.61 14.60 -26.94
N PRO A 5 -14.76 14.13 -28.20
CA PRO A 5 -16.04 14.16 -28.88
C PRO A 5 -17.09 13.25 -28.26
N HIS A 6 -16.70 12.33 -27.40
CA HIS A 6 -17.60 11.34 -26.79
C HIS A 6 -18.21 11.78 -25.47
N CYS A 7 -17.45 12.46 -24.63
CA CYS A 7 -17.87 12.83 -23.28
C CYS A 7 -17.85 14.35 -23.03
N GLY A 8 -17.31 15.12 -23.97
CA GLY A 8 -17.14 16.57 -23.80
C GLY A 8 -16.11 16.96 -22.75
N CYS A 9 -15.40 15.99 -22.18
CA CYS A 9 -14.40 16.27 -21.18
C CYS A 9 -13.13 16.85 -21.81
N ASP A 10 -12.54 17.80 -21.11
CA ASP A 10 -11.32 18.44 -21.57
C ASP A 10 -10.12 17.52 -21.23
N SER A 11 -9.45 17.04 -22.28
CA SER A 11 -8.28 16.21 -22.12
C SER A 11 -7.06 16.93 -21.55
N ALA A 12 -7.15 18.24 -21.41
CA ALA A 12 -6.10 19.06 -20.83
C ALA A 12 -6.28 19.33 -19.32
N ASP A 13 -7.34 18.82 -18.70
CA ASP A 13 -7.55 18.99 -17.27
C ASP A 13 -6.58 18.08 -16.47
N PRO A 14 -5.56 18.66 -15.81
CA PRO A 14 -4.59 17.85 -15.07
C PRO A 14 -5.18 17.16 -13.85
N LYS A 15 -6.36 17.58 -13.39
CA LYS A 15 -7.04 16.97 -12.25
C LYS A 15 -7.85 15.74 -12.64
N GLY A 16 -8.31 15.68 -13.88
CA GLY A 16 -9.11 14.57 -14.39
C GLY A 16 -8.32 13.56 -15.22
N LYS A 17 -7.05 13.85 -15.50
CA LYS A 17 -6.22 12.99 -16.34
C LYS A 17 -5.87 11.70 -15.60
N PRO A 18 -6.20 10.51 -16.13
CA PRO A 18 -5.76 9.25 -15.52
C PRO A 18 -4.22 9.13 -15.61
N ARG A 19 -3.63 8.45 -14.63
CA ARG A 19 -2.20 8.14 -14.67
C ARG A 19 -1.89 7.32 -15.91
N SER A 20 -0.69 7.48 -16.46
CA SER A 20 -0.27 6.72 -17.64
C SER A 20 -0.02 5.25 -17.29
N VAL A 21 -0.09 4.38 -18.30
CA VAL A 21 0.26 2.96 -18.15
C VAL A 21 1.71 2.81 -17.70
N GLU A 22 2.59 3.69 -18.17
CA GLU A 22 4.01 3.69 -17.79
C GLU A 22 4.20 4.00 -16.30
N GLN A 23 3.49 5.00 -15.77
CA GLN A 23 3.53 5.32 -14.35
C GLN A 23 3.02 4.18 -13.49
N HIS A 24 1.95 3.54 -13.91
CA HIS A 24 1.40 2.37 -13.24
C HIS A 24 2.40 1.21 -13.23
N ARG A 25 2.99 0.92 -14.39
CA ARG A 25 4.00 -0.14 -14.54
C ARG A 25 5.24 0.14 -13.69
N ARG A 26 5.71 1.39 -13.69
CA ARG A 26 6.86 1.81 -12.88
C ARG A 26 6.59 1.62 -11.38
N PHE A 27 5.40 1.98 -10.93
CA PHE A 27 4.99 1.81 -9.53
C PHE A 27 5.06 0.35 -9.09
N PHE A 28 4.45 -0.55 -9.86
CA PHE A 28 4.49 -1.99 -9.56
C PHE A 28 5.89 -2.56 -9.70
N GLY A 29 6.66 -2.11 -10.69
CA GLY A 29 8.04 -2.52 -10.87
C GLY A 29 8.95 -2.12 -9.71
N MET A 30 8.75 -0.93 -9.18
CA MET A 30 9.44 -0.42 -8.01
C MET A 30 9.20 -1.30 -6.78
N ILE A 31 7.95 -1.67 -6.54
CA ILE A 31 7.57 -2.53 -5.41
C ILE A 31 8.13 -3.94 -5.58
N ALA A 32 8.06 -4.49 -6.79
CA ALA A 32 8.62 -5.82 -7.07
C ALA A 32 10.14 -5.84 -6.87
N ALA A 33 10.84 -4.81 -7.29
CA ALA A 33 12.28 -4.68 -7.07
C ALA A 33 12.60 -4.54 -5.58
N ALA A 34 11.83 -3.75 -4.85
CA ALA A 34 11.98 -3.60 -3.41
C ALA A 34 11.75 -4.93 -2.68
N PHE A 35 10.78 -5.72 -3.12
CA PHE A 35 10.51 -7.04 -2.56
C PHE A 35 11.74 -7.96 -2.68
N HIS A 36 12.39 -7.98 -3.84
CA HIS A 36 13.59 -8.79 -4.05
C HIS A 36 14.79 -8.34 -3.22
N HIS A 37 14.87 -7.06 -2.88
CA HIS A 37 15.96 -6.47 -2.11
C HIS A 37 15.55 -6.11 -0.68
N TRP A 38 14.41 -6.63 -0.21
CA TRP A 38 13.92 -6.31 1.13
C TRP A 38 14.87 -6.88 2.18
N PRO A 39 15.29 -6.08 3.18
CA PRO A 39 16.26 -6.54 4.18
C PRO A 39 15.74 -7.69 5.04
N ASP A 40 16.53 -8.74 5.19
CA ASP A 40 16.17 -9.87 6.04
C ASP A 40 16.09 -9.49 7.52
N SER A 41 16.77 -8.40 7.90
CA SER A 41 16.75 -7.86 9.27
C SER A 41 15.56 -6.99 9.59
N HIS A 42 14.73 -6.68 8.60
CA HIS A 42 13.56 -5.82 8.80
C HIS A 42 12.48 -6.55 9.60
N GLU A 43 11.82 -5.84 10.52
CA GLU A 43 10.75 -6.41 11.35
C GLU A 43 9.59 -6.97 10.54
N PHE A 44 9.25 -6.27 9.45
CA PHE A 44 8.22 -6.72 8.53
C PHE A 44 8.86 -7.56 7.43
N GLN A 45 8.39 -8.79 7.27
CA GLN A 45 8.85 -9.70 6.23
C GLN A 45 7.68 -9.99 5.28
N PRO A 46 7.65 -9.36 4.09
CA PRO A 46 6.55 -9.56 3.16
C PRO A 46 6.59 -10.97 2.56
N SER A 47 5.43 -11.59 2.44
CA SER A 47 5.28 -12.91 1.82
C SER A 47 5.22 -12.83 0.29
N SER A 48 4.94 -11.65 -0.25
CA SER A 48 4.81 -11.40 -1.69
C SER A 48 4.96 -9.92 -1.98
N SER A 49 5.14 -9.56 -3.24
CA SER A 49 5.16 -8.15 -3.64
C SER A 49 3.82 -7.46 -3.36
N GLU A 50 2.71 -8.18 -3.45
CA GLU A 50 1.38 -7.64 -3.11
C GLU A 50 1.26 -7.35 -1.62
N HIS A 51 1.79 -8.22 -0.78
CA HIS A 51 1.82 -8.01 0.67
C HIS A 51 2.68 -6.79 1.02
N LEU A 52 3.83 -6.64 0.37
CA LEU A 52 4.69 -5.47 0.53
C LEU A 52 3.97 -4.20 0.07
N ARG A 53 3.29 -4.25 -1.07
CA ARG A 53 2.50 -3.11 -1.56
C ARG A 53 1.47 -2.65 -0.53
N ALA A 54 0.73 -3.57 0.03
CA ALA A 54 -0.26 -3.25 1.06
C ALA A 54 0.38 -2.57 2.27
N TRP A 55 1.51 -3.08 2.73
CA TRP A 55 2.25 -2.49 3.85
C TRP A 55 2.75 -1.08 3.53
N LEU A 56 3.32 -0.89 2.34
CA LEU A 56 3.83 0.41 1.90
C LEU A 56 2.71 1.45 1.78
N LEU A 57 1.57 1.07 1.22
CA LEU A 57 0.41 1.96 1.12
C LEU A 57 -0.12 2.35 2.48
N CYS A 58 -0.23 1.40 3.40
CA CYS A 58 -0.64 1.67 4.77
C CYS A 58 0.33 2.61 5.47
N LYS A 59 1.63 2.40 5.30
CA LYS A 59 2.66 3.25 5.89
C LYS A 59 2.68 4.64 5.28
N ALA A 60 2.36 4.77 4.00
CA ALA A 60 2.21 6.06 3.32
C ALA A 60 0.95 6.82 3.73
N GLY A 61 0.09 6.22 4.54
CA GLY A 61 -1.16 6.84 4.98
C GLY A 61 -2.36 6.59 4.06
N TYR A 62 -2.16 5.85 2.97
CA TYR A 62 -3.21 5.53 2.02
C TYR A 62 -3.89 4.22 2.42
N ARG A 63 -4.69 4.33 3.50
CA ARG A 63 -5.24 3.19 4.21
C ARG A 63 -6.62 3.48 4.80
N ASP A 64 -7.38 2.43 5.01
CA ASP A 64 -8.57 2.45 5.85
C ASP A 64 -8.22 1.92 7.23
N VAL A 65 -8.85 2.46 8.25
CA VAL A 65 -8.60 2.09 9.64
C VAL A 65 -9.91 1.66 10.28
N VAL A 66 -9.92 0.48 10.86
CA VAL A 66 -11.06 -0.03 11.63
C VAL A 66 -10.58 -0.32 13.05
N THR A 67 -11.30 0.18 14.03
CA THR A 67 -11.01 -0.08 15.45
C THR A 67 -12.01 -1.10 15.98
N VAL A 68 -11.50 -2.20 16.52
CA VAL A 68 -12.31 -3.25 17.12
C VAL A 68 -12.07 -3.21 18.63
N PRO A 69 -13.06 -2.77 19.44
CA PRO A 69 -12.90 -2.75 20.89
C PRO A 69 -12.92 -4.19 21.44
N VAL A 70 -11.93 -4.49 22.26
CA VAL A 70 -11.90 -5.74 23.01
C VAL A 70 -12.27 -5.37 24.45
N GLU A 71 -13.46 -5.71 24.88
CA GLU A 71 -13.96 -5.34 26.19
C GLU A 71 -13.35 -6.21 27.30
N SER A 72 -12.03 -6.26 27.34
CA SER A 72 -11.28 -7.05 28.31
C SER A 72 -9.85 -6.50 28.42
N ASP A 73 -9.33 -6.49 29.63
CA ASP A 73 -7.93 -6.18 29.92
C ASP A 73 -7.07 -7.44 30.09
N ARG A 74 -7.67 -8.61 29.96
CA ARG A 74 -7.01 -9.90 30.16
C ARG A 74 -6.15 -10.22 28.91
N PRO A 75 -4.83 -10.41 29.07
CA PRO A 75 -3.93 -10.67 27.92
C PRO A 75 -4.34 -11.89 27.07
N ALA A 76 -4.85 -12.93 27.73
CA ALA A 76 -5.27 -14.14 27.00
C ALA A 76 -6.47 -13.86 26.08
N VAL A 77 -7.42 -13.03 26.52
CA VAL A 77 -8.60 -12.65 25.71
C VAL A 77 -8.19 -11.76 24.55
N ILE A 78 -7.31 -10.80 24.80
CA ILE A 78 -6.79 -9.91 23.75
C ILE A 78 -6.05 -10.72 22.68
N LYS A 79 -5.20 -11.65 23.10
CA LYS A 79 -4.46 -12.51 22.17
C LYS A 79 -5.40 -13.37 21.32
N LEU A 80 -6.44 -13.93 21.94
CA LEU A 80 -7.45 -14.72 21.23
C LEU A 80 -8.20 -13.87 20.21
N ALA A 81 -8.58 -12.64 20.58
CA ALA A 81 -9.24 -11.71 19.68
C ALA A 81 -8.34 -11.35 18.48
N MET A 82 -7.05 -11.09 18.71
CA MET A 82 -6.09 -10.84 17.65
C MET A 82 -6.01 -12.02 16.68
N LEU A 83 -5.87 -13.23 17.20
CA LEU A 83 -5.80 -14.45 16.38
C LEU A 83 -7.08 -14.65 15.56
N ALA A 84 -8.23 -14.36 16.14
CA ALA A 84 -9.52 -14.50 15.45
C ALA A 84 -9.62 -13.47 14.29
N VAL A 85 -9.25 -12.22 14.53
CA VAL A 85 -9.28 -11.17 13.51
C VAL A 85 -8.28 -11.47 12.38
N GLU A 86 -7.06 -11.83 12.75
CA GLU A 86 -6.02 -12.19 11.77
C GLU A 86 -6.43 -13.41 10.94
N GLY A 87 -7.02 -14.41 11.57
CA GLY A 87 -7.52 -15.61 10.89
C GLY A 87 -8.66 -15.29 9.91
N ALA A 88 -9.59 -14.43 10.31
CA ALA A 88 -10.69 -14.00 9.44
C ALA A 88 -10.18 -13.22 8.22
N LEU A 89 -9.23 -12.31 8.43
CA LEU A 89 -8.62 -11.53 7.35
C LEU A 89 -7.84 -12.42 6.37
N ARG A 90 -7.12 -13.40 6.91
CA ARG A 90 -6.40 -14.38 6.09
C ARG A 90 -7.36 -15.22 5.26
N ALA A 91 -8.47 -15.68 5.85
CA ALA A 91 -9.49 -16.43 5.13
C ALA A 91 -10.15 -15.59 4.02
N ALA A 92 -10.32 -14.30 4.25
CA ALA A 92 -10.83 -13.37 3.25
C ALA A 92 -9.78 -12.96 2.20
N ARG A 93 -8.54 -13.46 2.31
CA ARG A 93 -7.40 -13.12 1.45
C ARG A 93 -7.12 -11.63 1.39
N THR A 94 -7.38 -10.93 2.49
CA THR A 94 -7.14 -9.50 2.60
C THR A 94 -5.81 -9.26 3.30
N HIS A 95 -4.93 -8.49 2.68
CA HIS A 95 -3.71 -8.04 3.33
C HIS A 95 -4.07 -6.92 4.29
N ALA A 96 -4.01 -7.22 5.57
CA ALA A 96 -4.33 -6.28 6.63
C ALA A 96 -3.29 -6.39 7.75
N PHE A 97 -3.17 -5.32 8.51
CA PHE A 97 -2.20 -5.23 9.60
C PHE A 97 -2.95 -4.90 10.88
N VAL A 98 -2.79 -5.76 11.88
CA VAL A 98 -3.49 -5.63 13.15
C VAL A 98 -2.50 -5.19 14.23
N ARG A 99 -2.85 -4.13 14.95
CA ARG A 99 -2.06 -3.65 16.08
C ARG A 99 -2.94 -3.49 17.31
N LEU A 100 -2.34 -3.74 18.45
CA LEU A 100 -3.00 -3.50 19.74
C LEU A 100 -2.75 -2.04 20.16
N HIS A 101 -3.83 -1.34 20.48
CA HIS A 101 -3.75 0.03 21.03
C HIS A 101 -4.67 0.10 22.26
N GLY A 102 -4.07 0.09 23.44
CA GLY A 102 -4.82 -0.03 24.68
C GLY A 102 -5.56 -1.37 24.75
N SER A 103 -6.88 -1.34 24.90
CA SER A 103 -7.74 -2.54 24.88
C SER A 103 -8.47 -2.70 23.56
N SER A 104 -8.03 -1.99 22.50
CA SER A 104 -8.64 -2.08 21.17
C SER A 104 -7.65 -2.62 20.16
N LEU A 105 -8.18 -3.34 19.18
CA LEU A 105 -7.41 -3.75 18.01
C LEU A 105 -7.62 -2.73 16.90
N VAL A 106 -6.54 -2.27 16.31
CA VAL A 106 -6.59 -1.35 15.16
C VAL A 106 -6.18 -2.13 13.93
N VAL A 107 -7.07 -2.18 12.94
CA VAL A 107 -6.87 -2.91 11.69
C VAL A 107 -6.65 -1.91 10.57
N PHE A 108 -5.52 -2.04 9.88
CA PHE A 108 -5.17 -1.21 8.74
C PHE A 108 -5.27 -2.02 7.45
N THR A 109 -5.98 -1.49 6.46
CA THR A 109 -6.06 -2.08 5.13
C THR A 109 -5.71 -1.01 4.09
N ALA A 110 -4.95 -1.40 3.07
CA ALA A 110 -4.59 -0.48 1.99
C ALA A 110 -5.81 -0.15 1.14
N LYS A 111 -5.95 1.12 0.77
CA LYS A 111 -6.96 1.54 -0.20
C LYS A 111 -6.58 1.09 -1.60
N SER A 112 -7.59 0.97 -2.47
CA SER A 112 -7.37 0.61 -3.87
C SER A 112 -6.60 1.70 -4.61
N ILE A 113 -5.63 1.28 -5.42
CA ILE A 113 -4.86 2.15 -6.30
C ILE A 113 -5.20 1.91 -7.78
N SER A 114 -6.37 1.34 -8.07
CA SER A 114 -6.82 1.13 -9.43
C SER A 114 -6.93 2.46 -10.20
N PHE A 115 -6.88 2.40 -11.53
CA PHE A 115 -6.99 3.59 -12.38
C PHE A 115 -8.25 4.40 -12.11
N HIS A 116 -9.34 3.73 -11.71
CA HIS A 116 -10.63 4.37 -11.46
C HIS A 116 -10.76 4.94 -10.05
N ALA A 117 -10.04 4.36 -9.09
CA ALA A 117 -10.15 4.73 -7.68
C ALA A 117 -9.25 5.92 -7.31
N LEU A 118 -8.19 6.18 -8.05
CA LEU A 118 -7.15 7.14 -7.66
C LEU A 118 -6.80 8.09 -8.79
N PRO A 119 -7.19 9.39 -8.70
CA PRO A 119 -6.80 10.41 -9.68
C PRO A 119 -5.29 10.59 -9.77
N HIS A 120 -4.81 11.08 -10.92
CA HIS A 120 -3.38 11.25 -11.21
C HIS A 120 -2.61 12.00 -10.12
N GLY A 121 -3.15 13.13 -9.64
CA GLY A 121 -2.46 13.94 -8.64
C GLY A 121 -2.31 13.22 -7.29
N GLU A 122 -3.33 12.49 -6.86
CA GLU A 122 -3.27 11.68 -5.64
C GLU A 122 -2.33 10.49 -5.82
N PHE A 123 -2.38 9.86 -7.00
CA PHE A 123 -1.45 8.76 -7.32
C PHE A 123 0.01 9.22 -7.24
N GLN A 124 0.31 10.40 -7.78
CA GLN A 124 1.67 10.94 -7.73
C GLN A 124 2.15 11.13 -6.30
N SER A 125 1.30 11.67 -5.43
CA SER A 125 1.60 11.85 -4.01
C SER A 125 1.85 10.52 -3.31
N VAL A 126 1.03 9.51 -3.58
CA VAL A 126 1.19 8.16 -3.04
C VAL A 126 2.48 7.51 -3.56
N ASN A 127 2.74 7.64 -4.86
CA ASN A 127 3.95 7.11 -5.48
C ASN A 127 5.21 7.70 -4.86
N ASP A 128 5.24 9.01 -4.65
CA ASP A 128 6.39 9.70 -4.04
C ASP A 128 6.60 9.25 -2.59
N ALA A 129 5.53 9.12 -1.82
CA ALA A 129 5.59 8.64 -0.45
C ALA A 129 6.08 7.20 -0.37
N VAL A 130 5.57 6.31 -1.23
CA VAL A 130 6.00 4.91 -1.29
C VAL A 130 7.46 4.80 -1.71
N GLN A 131 7.88 5.58 -2.69
CA GLN A 131 9.28 5.64 -3.12
C GLN A 131 10.20 6.02 -1.97
N GLU A 132 9.86 7.08 -1.23
CA GLU A 132 10.64 7.52 -0.08
C GLU A 132 10.75 6.43 0.99
N ILE A 133 9.66 5.76 1.30
CA ILE A 133 9.65 4.67 2.27
C ILE A 133 10.56 3.53 1.82
N ILE A 134 10.48 3.13 0.56
CA ILE A 134 11.34 2.08 0.00
C ILE A 134 12.81 2.45 0.15
N GLU A 135 13.17 3.68 -0.20
CA GLU A 135 14.55 4.13 -0.13
C GLU A 135 15.07 4.17 1.32
N VAL A 136 14.22 4.58 2.26
CA VAL A 136 14.57 4.57 3.68
C VAL A 136 14.73 3.15 4.23
N GLU A 137 13.78 2.27 3.91
CA GLU A 137 13.76 0.92 4.48
C GLU A 137 14.79 -0.02 3.86
N THR A 138 15.08 0.12 2.58
CA THR A 138 16.08 -0.72 1.89
C THR A 138 17.48 -0.11 1.90
N GLY A 139 17.60 1.18 2.07
CA GLY A 139 18.87 1.90 1.94
C GLY A 139 19.36 2.02 0.49
N ILE A 140 18.52 1.70 -0.49
CA ILE A 140 18.86 1.70 -1.91
C ILE A 140 17.89 2.63 -2.64
N THR A 141 18.41 3.46 -3.55
CA THR A 141 17.56 4.35 -4.36
C THR A 141 16.71 3.52 -5.32
N VAL A 142 15.50 3.98 -5.59
CA VAL A 142 14.59 3.30 -6.51
C VAL A 142 15.19 3.20 -7.92
N ASP A 143 15.89 4.23 -8.37
CA ASP A 143 16.53 4.20 -9.68
C ASP A 143 17.55 3.06 -9.78
N LYS A 144 18.32 2.84 -8.71
CA LYS A 144 19.27 1.73 -8.64
C LYS A 144 18.56 0.37 -8.59
N LEU A 145 17.49 0.26 -7.81
CA LEU A 145 16.68 -0.96 -7.72
C LEU A 145 16.11 -1.36 -9.09
N LEU A 146 15.58 -0.39 -9.82
CA LEU A 146 15.02 -0.62 -11.16
C LEU A 146 16.09 -1.00 -12.18
N THR A 147 17.26 -0.40 -12.08
CA THR A 147 18.39 -0.71 -12.97
C THR A 147 18.91 -2.13 -12.72
N GLU A 148 19.07 -2.54 -11.48
CA GLU A 148 19.51 -3.90 -11.13
C GLU A 148 18.50 -4.95 -11.59
N LYS A 149 17.20 -4.66 -11.53
CA LYS A 149 16.16 -5.56 -12.02
C LYS A 149 16.21 -5.72 -13.54
N ALA A 150 16.58 -4.68 -14.27
CA ALA A 150 16.69 -4.71 -15.73
C ALA A 150 17.94 -5.44 -16.23
N ALA A 151 18.93 -5.59 -15.38
CA ALA A 151 20.14 -6.36 -15.65
C ALA A 151 19.93 -7.83 -15.32
#